data_f25d1494b5538cd9f29c70914a5cfd52
#
_entry.id   f25d1494b5538cd9f29c70914a5cfd52
#
_cell.length_a   1.000
_cell.length_b   1.000
_cell.length_c   1.000
_cell.angle_alpha   90.00
_cell.angle_beta   90.00
_cell.angle_gamma   90.00
#
_symmetry.space_group_name_H-M   'P 1'
#
loop_
_entity.id
_entity.type
_entity.pdbx_description
1 polymer ?
#
loop_
_entity_poly.entity_id
_entity_poly.type
_entity_poly.pdbx_seq_one_letter_code
_entity_poly.pdbx_strand_id
1 'polypeptide(L)'
;MTDSLARALDIAREYAARRTHGPVWPTATLQALRAALGGPLPHDPIDPTEVIVALAQAAGPGIVATTGPRYFGFVTGGALPAAVAADWLTAVWDQPASLYVLSPAASVVEEVAGGWLLDLLGLPQAASVGFVTGCHMANFTALAAARHEMLRRAGWDVEGDGLTGAPALRVLVGDEVHVSVLGALRLLGIGSREVVRVAADSQGRMRPEALDALGATMGDGPTIVCAQAGNVNTGAFDPLDDIAAITRRRGAWLHVDGAFGLWASASAALRHHTRGVDRADSWATDAHKWLNVPYDSGLVFVANPAAHRAAMSLSAEYLIRTPNEPREPMDWTPEASRRARGFAVYAALRSLGRRGVEDLLDRCCRLARRFADRLRADSGIEILNDVVLNQVLVRAKPASGDADAATRAALARVQAERICWLGGTRWHGMDAMRISVSNWSTTEEDVDRSAESIIRAASFVS
;
A
#
# COMPACT_ATOMS: atom_id res chain seq x y z
N MET A 1 3.06 6.39 -34.04
CA MET A 1 2.38 5.95 -32.76
C MET A 1 1.81 4.54 -32.89
N THR A 2 1.13 4.19 -33.97
CA THR A 2 0.51 2.85 -34.13
C THR A 2 1.50 1.68 -34.09
N ASP A 3 2.64 1.78 -34.76
CA ASP A 3 3.60 0.68 -34.88
C ASP A 3 4.37 0.42 -33.57
N SER A 4 4.78 1.47 -32.86
CA SER A 4 5.44 1.33 -31.56
C SER A 4 4.52 0.78 -30.48
N LEU A 5 3.22 1.15 -30.47
CA LEU A 5 2.23 0.57 -29.55
C LEU A 5 1.92 -0.89 -29.90
N ALA A 6 1.80 -1.23 -31.17
CA ALA A 6 1.62 -2.63 -31.60
C ALA A 6 2.80 -3.50 -31.14
N ARG A 7 4.02 -2.99 -31.36
CA ARG A 7 5.24 -3.71 -30.92
C ARG A 7 5.32 -3.84 -29.39
N ALA A 8 4.97 -2.79 -28.64
CA ALA A 8 4.90 -2.85 -27.18
C ALA A 8 3.87 -3.89 -26.68
N LEU A 9 2.72 -4.02 -27.38
CA LEU A 9 1.71 -5.03 -27.06
C LEU A 9 2.24 -6.44 -27.25
N ASP A 10 2.99 -6.72 -28.35
CA ASP A 10 3.57 -8.02 -28.58
C ASP A 10 4.59 -8.38 -27.48
N ILE A 11 5.48 -7.46 -27.14
CA ILE A 11 6.45 -7.62 -26.04
C ILE A 11 5.74 -7.87 -24.70
N ALA A 12 4.66 -7.14 -24.42
CA ALA A 12 3.87 -7.31 -23.21
C ALA A 12 3.20 -8.69 -23.14
N ARG A 13 2.68 -9.20 -24.25
CA ARG A 13 2.11 -10.55 -24.36
C ARG A 13 3.15 -11.64 -24.12
N GLU A 14 4.33 -11.52 -24.72
CA GLU A 14 5.44 -12.43 -24.48
C GLU A 14 5.86 -12.44 -23.01
N TYR A 15 5.98 -11.28 -22.38
CA TYR A 15 6.26 -11.16 -20.95
C TYR A 15 5.18 -11.82 -20.09
N ALA A 16 3.90 -11.53 -20.36
CA ALA A 16 2.77 -12.08 -19.63
C ALA A 16 2.72 -13.62 -19.69
N ALA A 17 3.04 -14.21 -20.83
CA ALA A 17 3.12 -15.68 -21.00
C ALA A 17 4.26 -16.30 -20.19
N ARG A 18 5.42 -15.65 -20.13
CA ARG A 18 6.61 -16.17 -19.43
C ARG A 18 6.56 -16.03 -17.92
N ARG A 19 5.99 -14.94 -17.39
CA ARG A 19 6.04 -14.60 -15.95
C ARG A 19 5.43 -15.66 -15.03
N THR A 20 4.47 -16.47 -15.52
CA THR A 20 3.77 -17.48 -14.74
C THR A 20 4.65 -18.70 -14.43
N HIS A 21 5.49 -19.09 -15.37
CA HIS A 21 6.31 -20.32 -15.27
C HIS A 21 7.81 -20.05 -15.13
N GLY A 22 8.25 -18.86 -15.51
CA GLY A 22 9.66 -18.45 -15.46
C GLY A 22 10.20 -18.21 -14.05
N PRO A 23 11.50 -17.91 -13.96
CA PRO A 23 12.14 -17.51 -12.71
C PRO A 23 11.56 -16.18 -12.21
N VAL A 24 11.39 -16.05 -10.88
CA VAL A 24 10.81 -14.83 -10.28
C VAL A 24 11.84 -13.71 -10.22
N TRP A 25 13.11 -14.03 -9.99
CA TRP A 25 14.21 -13.06 -9.88
C TRP A 25 15.01 -12.97 -11.18
N PRO A 26 15.49 -11.76 -11.58
CA PRO A 26 16.23 -11.55 -12.82
C PRO A 26 17.60 -12.24 -12.82
N THR A 27 18.16 -12.38 -14.01
CA THR A 27 19.49 -13.00 -14.21
C THR A 27 20.59 -11.96 -14.44
N ALA A 28 20.24 -10.75 -14.85
CA ALA A 28 21.21 -9.69 -15.13
C ALA A 28 21.85 -9.15 -13.86
N THR A 29 23.16 -8.91 -13.93
CA THR A 29 23.88 -8.16 -12.88
C THR A 29 23.68 -6.65 -13.06
N LEU A 30 23.94 -5.88 -12.00
CA LEU A 30 23.91 -4.41 -12.06
C LEU A 30 24.84 -3.87 -13.15
N GLN A 31 26.04 -4.48 -13.31
CA GLN A 31 27.01 -4.06 -14.32
C GLN A 31 26.49 -4.35 -15.73
N ALA A 32 25.86 -5.50 -15.95
CA ALA A 32 25.26 -5.85 -17.24
C ALA A 32 24.13 -4.90 -17.63
N LEU A 33 23.26 -4.55 -16.67
CA LEU A 33 22.19 -3.58 -16.90
C LEU A 33 22.72 -2.17 -17.20
N ARG A 34 23.74 -1.71 -16.48
CA ARG A 34 24.40 -0.43 -16.77
C ARG A 34 25.04 -0.40 -18.15
N ALA A 35 25.66 -1.49 -18.58
CA ALA A 35 26.24 -1.60 -19.92
C ALA A 35 25.18 -1.62 -21.03
N ALA A 36 24.05 -2.32 -20.79
CA ALA A 36 22.98 -2.45 -21.78
C ALA A 36 22.10 -1.19 -21.91
N LEU A 37 21.85 -0.48 -20.81
CA LEU A 37 20.95 0.70 -20.74
C LEU A 37 21.73 2.03 -20.77
N GLY A 38 23.04 2.00 -20.52
CA GLY A 38 23.90 3.18 -20.46
C GLY A 38 24.43 3.59 -21.82
N GLY A 39 25.24 4.65 -21.80
CA GLY A 39 25.84 5.25 -22.98
C GLY A 39 25.52 6.73 -23.10
N PRO A 40 26.13 7.46 -24.03
CA PRO A 40 25.79 8.85 -24.30
C PRO A 40 24.40 8.95 -24.92
N LEU A 41 23.73 10.09 -24.72
CA LEU A 41 22.51 10.41 -25.45
C LEU A 41 22.82 10.45 -26.94
N PRO A 42 22.06 9.76 -27.82
CA PRO A 42 22.23 9.82 -29.26
C PRO A 42 22.19 11.26 -29.77
N HIS A 43 23.03 11.56 -30.75
CA HIS A 43 23.04 12.87 -31.39
C HIS A 43 21.83 13.05 -32.32
N ASP A 44 21.47 12.01 -33.03
CA ASP A 44 20.39 12.01 -34.02
C ASP A 44 19.14 11.29 -33.48
N PRO A 45 17.92 11.64 -33.97
CA PRO A 45 16.70 10.93 -33.64
C PRO A 45 16.76 9.45 -34.06
N ILE A 46 16.16 8.57 -33.25
CA ILE A 46 16.00 7.14 -33.53
C ILE A 46 14.52 6.84 -33.72
N ASP A 47 14.20 5.88 -34.58
CA ASP A 47 12.81 5.43 -34.78
C ASP A 47 12.18 4.98 -33.46
N PRO A 48 10.97 5.44 -33.09
CA PRO A 48 10.34 5.10 -31.82
C PRO A 48 10.15 3.59 -31.61
N THR A 49 9.92 2.80 -32.68
CA THR A 49 9.74 1.35 -32.57
C THR A 49 11.07 0.66 -32.26
N GLU A 50 12.19 1.13 -32.87
CA GLU A 50 13.53 0.64 -32.55
C GLU A 50 13.89 0.93 -31.08
N VAL A 51 13.55 2.13 -30.57
CA VAL A 51 13.78 2.51 -29.18
C VAL A 51 13.03 1.56 -28.21
N ILE A 52 11.77 1.23 -28.50
CA ILE A 52 10.97 0.33 -27.65
C ILE A 52 11.54 -1.09 -27.67
N VAL A 53 11.95 -1.59 -28.83
CA VAL A 53 12.59 -2.91 -28.95
C VAL A 53 13.92 -2.95 -28.18
N ALA A 54 14.77 -1.95 -28.36
CA ALA A 54 16.05 -1.86 -27.68
C ALA A 54 15.88 -1.77 -26.16
N LEU A 55 14.94 -0.94 -25.67
CA LEU A 55 14.61 -0.83 -24.26
C LEU A 55 14.17 -2.18 -23.67
N ALA A 56 13.25 -2.88 -24.35
CA ALA A 56 12.75 -4.17 -23.88
C ALA A 56 13.84 -5.25 -23.83
N GLN A 57 14.74 -5.27 -24.82
CA GLN A 57 15.89 -6.19 -24.86
C GLN A 57 16.90 -5.89 -23.76
N ALA A 58 17.23 -4.62 -23.55
CA ALA A 58 18.20 -4.19 -22.55
C ALA A 58 17.67 -4.35 -21.11
N ALA A 59 16.43 -3.97 -20.85
CA ALA A 59 15.81 -4.03 -19.52
C ALA A 59 15.29 -5.43 -19.16
N GLY A 60 14.79 -6.19 -20.13
CA GLY A 60 14.14 -7.50 -19.92
C GLY A 60 14.86 -8.45 -18.99
N PRO A 61 16.19 -8.66 -19.13
CA PRO A 61 16.96 -9.53 -18.23
C PRO A 61 17.03 -9.04 -16.78
N GLY A 62 16.69 -7.77 -16.50
CA GLY A 62 16.65 -7.15 -15.17
C GLY A 62 15.25 -7.03 -14.57
N ILE A 63 14.20 -7.43 -15.27
CA ILE A 63 12.82 -7.33 -14.78
C ILE A 63 12.54 -8.43 -13.75
N VAL A 64 12.14 -8.03 -12.54
CA VAL A 64 11.60 -8.94 -11.52
C VAL A 64 10.15 -9.26 -11.86
N ALA A 65 9.76 -10.53 -11.77
CA ALA A 65 8.39 -10.97 -12.04
C ALA A 65 7.44 -10.63 -10.87
N THR A 66 7.39 -9.37 -10.46
CA THR A 66 6.57 -8.88 -9.33
C THR A 66 5.08 -9.10 -9.53
N THR A 67 4.61 -9.10 -10.78
CA THR A 67 3.22 -9.41 -11.14
C THR A 67 2.97 -10.91 -11.36
N GLY A 68 3.97 -11.76 -11.12
CA GLY A 68 3.87 -13.22 -11.21
C GLY A 68 3.28 -13.84 -9.94
N PRO A 69 2.75 -15.07 -10.01
CA PRO A 69 2.01 -15.70 -8.93
C PRO A 69 2.88 -16.14 -7.73
N ARG A 70 4.21 -16.19 -7.88
CA ARG A 70 5.16 -16.65 -6.85
C ARG A 70 6.05 -15.53 -6.29
N TYR A 71 5.68 -14.27 -6.51
CA TYR A 71 6.31 -13.14 -5.85
C TYR A 71 5.52 -12.77 -4.58
N PHE A 72 6.11 -12.99 -3.42
CA PHE A 72 5.47 -12.79 -2.12
C PHE A 72 6.12 -11.66 -1.30
N GLY A 73 6.85 -10.77 -1.94
CA GLY A 73 7.53 -9.65 -1.30
C GLY A 73 6.67 -8.39 -1.16
N PHE A 74 6.94 -7.60 -0.12
CA PHE A 74 6.48 -6.21 0.07
C PHE A 74 4.97 -5.95 -0.02
N VAL A 75 4.13 -6.98 0.12
CA VAL A 75 2.68 -6.89 -0.13
C VAL A 75 2.36 -6.40 -1.55
N THR A 76 3.19 -6.79 -2.52
CA THR A 76 2.99 -6.44 -3.92
C THR A 76 1.84 -7.25 -4.48
N GLY A 77 0.81 -6.57 -4.99
CA GLY A 77 -0.27 -7.20 -5.75
C GLY A 77 0.20 -7.64 -7.14
N GLY A 78 -0.66 -8.31 -7.87
CA GLY A 78 -0.49 -8.49 -9.30
C GLY A 78 -0.94 -7.26 -10.07
N ALA A 79 -1.21 -7.44 -11.35
CA ALA A 79 -1.87 -6.44 -12.16
C ALA A 79 -3.03 -7.09 -12.92
N LEU A 80 -4.25 -6.70 -12.60
CA LEU A 80 -5.46 -7.21 -13.23
C LEU A 80 -5.48 -6.82 -14.72
N PRO A 81 -5.86 -7.72 -15.64
CA PRO A 81 -5.87 -7.41 -17.07
C PRO A 81 -6.66 -6.16 -17.45
N ALA A 82 -7.85 -5.97 -16.86
CA ALA A 82 -8.67 -4.79 -17.11
C ALA A 82 -8.01 -3.49 -16.61
N ALA A 83 -7.32 -3.55 -15.46
CA ALA A 83 -6.62 -2.39 -14.91
C ALA A 83 -5.38 -2.03 -15.75
N VAL A 84 -4.62 -3.02 -16.23
CA VAL A 84 -3.49 -2.80 -17.16
C VAL A 84 -3.96 -2.17 -18.46
N ALA A 85 -5.03 -2.69 -19.05
CA ALA A 85 -5.58 -2.13 -20.30
C ALA A 85 -6.06 -0.69 -20.11
N ALA A 86 -6.74 -0.39 -18.99
CA ALA A 86 -7.16 0.97 -18.67
C ALA A 86 -5.97 1.90 -18.40
N ASP A 87 -4.89 1.39 -17.82
CA ASP A 87 -3.66 2.17 -17.60
C ASP A 87 -2.96 2.51 -18.93
N TRP A 88 -2.98 1.62 -19.91
CA TRP A 88 -2.52 1.91 -21.27
C TRP A 88 -3.37 3.01 -21.93
N LEU A 89 -4.70 2.94 -21.80
CA LEU A 89 -5.58 4.01 -22.27
C LEU A 89 -5.30 5.33 -21.55
N THR A 90 -5.04 5.30 -20.25
CA THR A 90 -4.66 6.48 -19.47
C THR A 90 -3.40 7.14 -20.04
N ALA A 91 -2.40 6.35 -20.45
CA ALA A 91 -1.19 6.86 -21.06
C ALA A 91 -1.43 7.46 -22.45
N VAL A 92 -2.33 6.85 -23.25
CA VAL A 92 -2.65 7.33 -24.60
C VAL A 92 -3.54 8.56 -24.57
N TRP A 93 -4.52 8.62 -23.67
CA TRP A 93 -5.40 9.78 -23.50
C TRP A 93 -4.70 10.98 -22.89
N ASP A 94 -3.64 10.74 -22.09
CA ASP A 94 -2.78 11.76 -21.46
C ASP A 94 -3.58 12.87 -20.75
N GLN A 95 -4.58 12.47 -19.98
CA GLN A 95 -5.48 13.38 -19.29
C GLN A 95 -4.91 13.79 -17.93
N PRO A 96 -4.74 15.10 -17.63
CA PRO A 96 -4.37 15.54 -16.29
C PRO A 96 -5.60 15.52 -15.37
N ALA A 97 -5.53 14.73 -14.29
CA ALA A 97 -6.59 14.70 -13.29
C ALA A 97 -6.41 15.85 -12.27
N SER A 98 -6.52 17.08 -12.74
CA SER A 98 -6.40 18.31 -11.93
C SER A 98 -7.72 19.08 -11.88
N LEU A 99 -8.08 19.74 -12.96
CA LEU A 99 -9.30 20.52 -13.09
C LEU A 99 -10.32 19.79 -13.94
N TYR A 100 -11.60 19.94 -13.62
CA TYR A 100 -12.69 19.36 -14.41
C TYR A 100 -12.63 19.80 -15.86
N VAL A 101 -12.38 21.08 -16.10
CA VAL A 101 -12.29 21.64 -17.47
C VAL A 101 -11.16 21.02 -18.30
N LEU A 102 -10.11 20.52 -17.68
CA LEU A 102 -8.99 19.84 -18.38
C LEU A 102 -9.29 18.38 -18.65
N SER A 103 -10.05 17.71 -17.79
CA SER A 103 -10.42 16.31 -17.96
C SER A 103 -11.74 15.97 -17.24
N PRO A 104 -12.90 16.27 -17.86
CA PRO A 104 -14.20 15.93 -17.30
C PRO A 104 -14.34 14.42 -17.02
N ALA A 105 -13.84 13.57 -17.93
CA ALA A 105 -13.88 12.13 -17.77
C ALA A 105 -13.09 11.64 -16.55
N ALA A 106 -11.88 12.15 -16.33
CA ALA A 106 -11.06 11.77 -15.17
C ALA A 106 -11.71 12.23 -13.85
N SER A 107 -12.27 13.45 -13.82
CA SER A 107 -12.97 13.97 -12.64
C SER A 107 -14.17 13.11 -12.26
N VAL A 108 -15.04 12.77 -13.22
CA VAL A 108 -16.22 11.93 -13.01
C VAL A 108 -15.84 10.49 -12.64
N VAL A 109 -14.81 9.93 -13.27
CA VAL A 109 -14.32 8.58 -12.93
C VAL A 109 -13.80 8.51 -11.50
N GLU A 110 -13.07 9.52 -11.03
CA GLU A 110 -12.63 9.57 -9.62
C GLU A 110 -13.81 9.74 -8.66
N GLU A 111 -14.81 10.53 -9.00
CA GLU A 111 -16.02 10.67 -8.21
C GLU A 111 -16.78 9.35 -8.08
N VAL A 112 -17.05 8.69 -9.20
CA VAL A 112 -17.78 7.42 -9.25
C VAL A 112 -17.00 6.30 -8.54
N ALA A 113 -15.71 6.14 -8.86
CA ALA A 113 -14.87 5.12 -8.22
C ALA A 113 -14.70 5.41 -6.72
N GLY A 114 -14.60 6.67 -6.33
CA GLY A 114 -14.55 7.09 -4.94
C GLY A 114 -15.81 6.68 -4.17
N GLY A 115 -17.00 6.92 -4.72
CA GLY A 115 -18.27 6.49 -4.13
C GLY A 115 -18.36 4.97 -3.98
N TRP A 116 -17.93 4.21 -5.00
CA TRP A 116 -17.88 2.74 -4.88
C TRP A 116 -16.91 2.26 -3.81
N LEU A 117 -15.75 2.92 -3.66
CA LEU A 117 -14.77 2.59 -2.63
C LEU A 117 -15.30 2.85 -1.23
N LEU A 118 -15.95 3.97 -0.99
CA LEU A 118 -16.57 4.27 0.30
C LEU A 118 -17.59 3.20 0.69
N ASP A 119 -18.46 2.83 -0.24
CA ASP A 119 -19.47 1.80 -0.03
C ASP A 119 -18.84 0.39 0.17
N LEU A 120 -17.86 0.02 -0.65
CA LEU A 120 -17.17 -1.27 -0.59
C LEU A 120 -16.40 -1.48 0.72
N LEU A 121 -15.75 -0.40 1.20
CA LEU A 121 -14.93 -0.42 2.42
C LEU A 121 -15.74 -0.10 3.69
N GLY A 122 -17.04 0.18 3.57
CA GLY A 122 -17.91 0.51 4.71
C GLY A 122 -17.55 1.82 5.39
N LEU A 123 -16.98 2.78 4.65
CA LEU A 123 -16.62 4.10 5.16
C LEU A 123 -17.79 5.08 5.06
N PRO A 124 -17.78 6.18 5.84
CA PRO A 124 -18.84 7.18 5.79
C PRO A 124 -19.02 7.74 4.38
N GLN A 125 -20.26 7.74 3.86
CA GLN A 125 -20.56 8.15 2.48
C GLN A 125 -20.28 9.64 2.22
N ALA A 126 -20.23 10.46 3.27
CA ALA A 126 -19.88 11.88 3.19
C ALA A 126 -18.36 12.13 3.17
N ALA A 127 -17.54 11.10 3.34
CA ALA A 127 -16.09 11.25 3.32
C ALA A 127 -15.59 11.64 1.92
N SER A 128 -14.55 12.45 1.89
CA SER A 128 -13.83 12.78 0.64
C SER A 128 -12.81 11.71 0.29
N VAL A 129 -12.52 11.60 -1.01
CA VAL A 129 -11.57 10.62 -1.54
C VAL A 129 -10.51 11.32 -2.38
N GLY A 130 -9.23 10.97 -2.22
CA GLY A 130 -8.12 11.40 -3.08
C GLY A 130 -7.41 10.20 -3.71
N PHE A 131 -7.01 10.34 -4.98
CA PHE A 131 -6.25 9.32 -5.72
C PHE A 131 -4.79 9.77 -5.81
N VAL A 132 -3.93 9.11 -5.04
CA VAL A 132 -2.52 9.46 -4.86
C VAL A 132 -1.59 8.36 -5.38
N THR A 133 -0.27 8.56 -5.30
CA THR A 133 0.72 7.61 -5.81
C THR A 133 0.82 6.32 -4.98
N GLY A 134 0.50 6.37 -3.69
CA GLY A 134 0.55 5.20 -2.81
C GLY A 134 0.24 5.59 -1.37
N CYS A 135 0.18 4.58 -0.49
CA CYS A 135 -0.22 4.78 0.90
C CYS A 135 0.70 5.76 1.66
N HIS A 136 1.98 5.88 1.30
CA HIS A 136 2.84 6.92 1.88
C HIS A 136 2.28 8.32 1.60
N MET A 137 1.88 8.61 0.36
CA MET A 137 1.27 9.88 0.01
C MET A 137 -0.17 9.98 0.53
N ALA A 138 -0.90 8.87 0.64
CA ALA A 138 -2.21 8.83 1.29
C ALA A 138 -2.11 9.17 2.79
N ASN A 139 -1.13 8.61 3.49
CA ASN A 139 -0.83 8.98 4.89
C ASN A 139 -0.44 10.46 5.01
N PHE A 140 0.42 10.96 4.11
CA PHE A 140 0.78 12.39 4.09
C PHE A 140 -0.46 13.28 3.95
N THR A 141 -1.33 13.01 2.98
CA THR A 141 -2.55 13.78 2.70
C THR A 141 -3.53 13.73 3.86
N ALA A 142 -3.78 12.53 4.42
CA ALA A 142 -4.65 12.34 5.58
C ALA A 142 -4.13 13.05 6.83
N LEU A 143 -2.82 12.96 7.08
CA LEU A 143 -2.18 13.59 8.24
C LEU A 143 -2.05 15.11 8.06
N ALA A 144 -1.96 15.64 6.83
CA ALA A 144 -2.07 17.06 6.56
C ALA A 144 -3.46 17.58 6.94
N ALA A 145 -4.53 16.87 6.56
CA ALA A 145 -5.90 17.22 6.96
C ALA A 145 -6.09 17.11 8.49
N ALA A 146 -5.49 16.10 9.13
CA ALA A 146 -5.49 15.98 10.58
C ALA A 146 -4.76 17.15 11.26
N ARG A 147 -3.56 17.51 10.78
CA ARG A 147 -2.79 18.66 11.26
C ARG A 147 -3.59 19.95 11.14
N HIS A 148 -4.18 20.20 9.97
CA HIS A 148 -5.05 21.34 9.73
C HIS A 148 -6.17 21.42 10.77
N GLU A 149 -6.98 20.40 10.86
CA GLU A 149 -8.17 20.42 11.71
C GLU A 149 -7.83 20.50 13.21
N MET A 150 -6.80 19.79 13.66
CA MET A 150 -6.42 19.79 15.06
C MET A 150 -5.83 21.15 15.49
N LEU A 151 -5.04 21.80 14.65
CA LEU A 151 -4.51 23.12 14.90
C LEU A 151 -5.59 24.21 14.78
N ARG A 152 -6.49 24.10 13.79
CA ARG A 152 -7.66 24.99 13.65
C ARG A 152 -8.55 24.96 14.90
N ARG A 153 -8.81 23.77 15.48
CA ARG A 153 -9.55 23.64 16.76
C ARG A 153 -8.83 24.30 17.93
N ALA A 154 -7.50 24.38 17.87
CA ALA A 154 -6.69 25.10 18.84
C ALA A 154 -6.52 26.59 18.52
N GLY A 155 -7.23 27.14 17.52
CA GLY A 155 -7.23 28.54 17.14
C GLY A 155 -6.03 28.96 16.27
N TRP A 156 -5.39 28.02 15.55
CA TRP A 156 -4.19 28.26 14.73
C TRP A 156 -4.45 27.95 13.25
N ASP A 157 -4.10 28.87 12.37
CA ASP A 157 -4.14 28.69 10.91
C ASP A 157 -2.78 28.19 10.38
N VAL A 158 -2.64 26.86 10.28
CA VAL A 158 -1.37 26.25 9.87
C VAL A 158 -1.05 26.46 8.39
N GLU A 159 -2.03 26.68 7.54
CA GLU A 159 -1.82 26.96 6.11
C GLU A 159 -1.33 28.40 5.90
N GLY A 160 -1.79 29.36 6.70
CA GLY A 160 -1.36 30.74 6.67
C GLY A 160 -0.08 31.00 7.47
N ASP A 161 0.00 30.47 8.69
CA ASP A 161 1.05 30.82 9.67
C ASP A 161 2.16 29.73 9.77
N GLY A 162 1.97 28.57 9.17
CA GLY A 162 2.90 27.43 9.27
C GLY A 162 2.96 26.83 10.67
N LEU A 163 4.07 26.15 10.99
CA LEU A 163 4.24 25.48 12.29
C LEU A 163 5.04 26.30 13.32
N THR A 164 5.65 27.40 12.90
CA THR A 164 6.46 28.23 13.81
C THR A 164 5.56 28.99 14.77
N GLY A 165 5.63 28.65 16.06
CA GLY A 165 4.77 29.24 17.08
C GLY A 165 3.42 28.54 17.26
N ALA A 166 3.12 27.50 16.46
CA ALA A 166 1.87 26.74 16.59
C ALA A 166 1.78 26.03 17.96
N PRO A 167 0.56 25.79 18.46
CA PRO A 167 0.35 24.91 19.59
C PRO A 167 0.97 23.52 19.32
N ALA A 168 1.59 22.92 20.36
CA ALA A 168 2.27 21.63 20.25
C ALA A 168 1.27 20.54 19.77
N LEU A 169 1.50 20.00 18.59
CA LEU A 169 0.72 18.91 18.02
C LEU A 169 1.33 17.57 18.44
N ARG A 170 0.57 16.75 19.14
CA ARG A 170 0.99 15.44 19.62
C ARG A 170 0.57 14.36 18.63
N VAL A 171 1.47 13.41 18.37
CA VAL A 171 1.17 12.26 17.51
C VAL A 171 1.50 10.97 18.25
N LEU A 172 0.48 10.13 18.43
CA LEU A 172 0.62 8.82 19.06
C LEU A 172 0.53 7.73 17.98
N VAL A 173 1.46 6.78 18.02
CA VAL A 173 1.53 5.66 17.08
C VAL A 173 1.83 4.35 17.82
N GLY A 174 1.39 3.21 17.32
CA GLY A 174 1.80 1.91 17.88
C GLY A 174 3.31 1.68 17.73
N ASP A 175 3.91 0.85 18.60
CA ASP A 175 5.33 0.49 18.50
C ASP A 175 5.71 -0.09 17.14
N GLU A 176 4.81 -0.83 16.52
CA GLU A 176 4.99 -1.48 15.23
C GLU A 176 4.43 -0.64 14.05
N VAL A 177 4.35 0.69 14.20
CA VAL A 177 3.91 1.59 13.11
C VAL A 177 4.79 1.45 11.89
N HIS A 178 4.17 1.42 10.70
CA HIS A 178 4.92 1.37 9.45
C HIS A 178 5.72 2.67 9.21
N VAL A 179 6.93 2.52 8.67
CA VAL A 179 7.85 3.66 8.43
C VAL A 179 7.29 4.74 7.51
N SER A 180 6.28 4.43 6.67
CA SER A 180 5.61 5.41 5.80
C SER A 180 4.86 6.48 6.59
N VAL A 181 4.24 6.14 7.73
CA VAL A 181 3.58 7.10 8.62
C VAL A 181 4.62 8.07 9.21
N LEU A 182 5.75 7.54 9.70
CA LEU A 182 6.84 8.37 10.22
C LEU A 182 7.45 9.27 9.12
N GLY A 183 7.57 8.74 7.91
CA GLY A 183 8.00 9.49 6.73
C GLY A 183 7.04 10.63 6.39
N ALA A 184 5.75 10.37 6.40
CA ALA A 184 4.70 11.37 6.14
C ALA A 184 4.72 12.48 7.21
N LEU A 185 4.83 12.12 8.48
CA LEU A 185 4.93 13.08 9.58
C LEU A 185 6.16 14.00 9.42
N ARG A 186 7.30 13.42 9.05
CA ARG A 186 8.51 14.20 8.80
C ARG A 186 8.35 15.18 7.64
N LEU A 187 7.70 14.78 6.54
CA LEU A 187 7.39 15.67 5.41
C LEU A 187 6.43 16.80 5.81
N LEU A 188 5.58 16.59 6.81
CA LEU A 188 4.68 17.58 7.38
C LEU A 188 5.35 18.51 8.40
N GLY A 189 6.65 18.38 8.60
CA GLY A 189 7.42 19.19 9.58
C GLY A 189 7.29 18.70 11.02
N ILE A 190 6.69 17.52 11.24
CA ILE A 190 6.56 16.88 12.56
C ILE A 190 7.79 15.98 12.76
N GLY A 191 8.62 16.32 13.72
CA GLY A 191 9.85 15.58 14.00
C GLY A 191 9.57 14.18 14.55
N SER A 192 10.36 13.18 14.15
CA SER A 192 10.20 11.81 14.63
C SER A 192 10.38 11.63 16.14
N ARG A 193 11.07 12.55 16.80
CA ARG A 193 11.25 12.58 18.27
C ARG A 193 10.01 13.08 19.02
N GLU A 194 9.11 13.78 18.33
CA GLU A 194 7.83 14.25 18.88
C GLU A 194 6.73 13.19 18.83
N VAL A 195 7.01 12.05 18.15
CA VAL A 195 6.07 10.95 18.03
C VAL A 195 6.13 10.07 19.28
N VAL A 196 5.01 9.94 19.96
CA VAL A 196 4.86 9.10 21.18
C VAL A 196 4.48 7.68 20.77
N ARG A 197 5.26 6.71 21.26
CA ARG A 197 5.01 5.30 21.03
C ARG A 197 4.04 4.73 22.05
N VAL A 198 3.03 3.99 21.56
CA VAL A 198 2.07 3.24 22.37
C VAL A 198 2.44 1.76 22.30
N ALA A 199 2.56 1.12 23.46
CA ALA A 199 2.95 -0.29 23.55
C ALA A 199 2.02 -1.18 22.72
N ALA A 200 2.62 -2.17 22.03
CA ALA A 200 1.93 -3.18 21.23
C ALA A 200 1.95 -4.56 21.95
N ASP A 201 1.07 -5.46 21.49
CA ASP A 201 1.08 -6.87 21.90
C ASP A 201 2.08 -7.71 21.07
N SER A 202 2.14 -9.01 21.31
CA SER A 202 3.03 -9.94 20.59
C SER A 202 2.73 -10.06 19.08
N GLN A 203 1.55 -9.63 18.64
CA GLN A 203 1.17 -9.60 17.23
C GLN A 203 1.31 -8.22 16.59
N GLY A 204 1.80 -7.23 17.35
CA GLY A 204 2.03 -5.86 16.90
C GLY A 204 0.80 -4.98 16.93
N ARG A 205 -0.26 -5.36 17.65
CA ARG A 205 -1.48 -4.55 17.82
C ARG A 205 -1.28 -3.52 18.93
N MET A 206 -1.63 -2.27 18.65
CA MET A 206 -1.65 -1.22 19.67
C MET A 206 -2.55 -1.62 20.83
N ARG A 207 -2.05 -1.46 22.07
CA ARG A 207 -2.79 -1.79 23.28
C ARG A 207 -3.66 -0.60 23.72
N PRO A 208 -5.01 -0.73 23.70
CA PRO A 208 -5.91 0.37 24.05
C PRO A 208 -5.70 0.93 25.45
N GLU A 209 -5.42 0.05 26.42
CA GLU A 209 -5.13 0.46 27.79
C GLU A 209 -3.86 1.30 27.91
N ALA A 210 -2.83 1.02 27.09
CA ALA A 210 -1.63 1.84 27.02
C ALA A 210 -1.89 3.19 26.39
N LEU A 211 -2.72 3.23 25.33
CA LEU A 211 -3.15 4.47 24.69
C LEU A 211 -3.94 5.35 25.67
N ASP A 212 -4.90 4.78 26.42
CA ASP A 212 -5.72 5.53 27.35
C ASP A 212 -4.90 6.09 28.52
N ALA A 213 -3.96 5.31 29.05
CA ALA A 213 -3.04 5.73 30.11
C ALA A 213 -2.14 6.89 29.65
N LEU A 214 -1.54 6.80 28.46
CA LEU A 214 -0.74 7.90 27.89
C LEU A 214 -1.58 9.15 27.69
N GLY A 215 -2.79 9.02 27.10
CA GLY A 215 -3.69 10.17 26.92
C GLY A 215 -4.08 10.85 28.24
N ALA A 216 -4.18 10.13 29.35
CA ALA A 216 -4.47 10.71 30.66
C ALA A 216 -3.34 11.61 31.20
N THR A 217 -2.10 11.35 30.79
CA THR A 217 -0.91 12.11 31.26
C THR A 217 -0.56 13.30 30.37
N MET A 218 -1.09 13.34 29.14
CA MET A 218 -0.67 14.34 28.12
C MET A 218 -1.47 15.65 28.16
N GLY A 219 -2.56 15.74 28.95
CA GLY A 219 -3.41 16.93 29.02
C GLY A 219 -4.20 17.18 27.73
N ASP A 220 -4.95 18.30 27.70
CA ASP A 220 -5.84 18.68 26.59
C ASP A 220 -5.08 19.50 25.52
N GLY A 221 -4.68 18.90 24.42
CA GLY A 221 -4.03 19.59 23.32
C GLY A 221 -4.28 18.89 21.99
N PRO A 222 -3.95 19.54 20.85
CA PRO A 222 -4.12 18.95 19.53
C PRO A 222 -3.42 17.59 19.46
N THR A 223 -4.18 16.53 19.22
CA THR A 223 -3.67 15.16 19.27
C THR A 223 -4.14 14.34 18.08
N ILE A 224 -3.21 13.65 17.43
CA ILE A 224 -3.48 12.68 16.35
C ILE A 224 -3.05 11.30 16.85
N VAL A 225 -3.90 10.29 16.65
CA VAL A 225 -3.59 8.87 16.89
C VAL A 225 -3.57 8.17 15.55
N CYS A 226 -2.48 7.45 15.24
CA CYS A 226 -2.36 6.64 14.04
C CYS A 226 -2.45 5.16 14.42
N ALA A 227 -3.55 4.51 14.03
CA ALA A 227 -3.77 3.09 14.18
C ALA A 227 -3.49 2.34 12.86
N GLN A 228 -3.30 1.03 12.93
CA GLN A 228 -3.06 0.16 11.77
C GLN A 228 -4.21 -0.81 11.52
N ALA A 229 -4.63 -0.90 10.27
CA ALA A 229 -5.44 -2.01 9.77
C ALA A 229 -4.57 -2.91 8.90
N GLY A 230 -4.00 -3.96 9.50
CA GLY A 230 -3.06 -4.88 8.87
C GLY A 230 -1.59 -4.52 9.08
N ASN A 231 -0.98 -5.08 10.13
CA ASN A 231 0.45 -4.96 10.37
C ASN A 231 1.25 -5.64 9.24
N VAL A 232 2.31 -5.00 8.74
CA VAL A 232 3.07 -5.48 7.58
C VAL A 232 3.75 -6.83 7.81
N ASN A 233 4.09 -7.18 9.06
CA ASN A 233 4.72 -8.46 9.41
C ASN A 233 3.68 -9.55 9.71
N THR A 234 2.70 -9.26 10.54
CA THR A 234 1.77 -10.26 11.07
C THR A 234 0.40 -10.28 10.40
N GLY A 235 0.00 -9.19 9.72
CA GLY A 235 -1.35 -9.00 9.22
C GLY A 235 -2.37 -8.62 10.30
N ALA A 236 -1.94 -8.47 11.55
CA ALA A 236 -2.81 -8.16 12.67
C ALA A 236 -3.40 -6.74 12.57
N PHE A 237 -4.57 -6.55 13.16
CA PHE A 237 -5.30 -5.28 13.19
C PHE A 237 -5.26 -4.70 14.59
N ASP A 238 -5.07 -3.41 14.70
CA ASP A 238 -5.31 -2.70 15.95
C ASP A 238 -6.80 -2.81 16.33
N PRO A 239 -7.15 -2.83 17.62
CA PRO A 239 -8.54 -2.88 18.08
C PRO A 239 -9.23 -1.53 17.85
N LEU A 240 -9.61 -1.26 16.58
CA LEU A 240 -10.06 0.05 16.09
C LEU A 240 -11.31 0.57 16.84
N ASP A 241 -12.19 -0.31 17.28
CA ASP A 241 -13.40 0.09 18.01
C ASP A 241 -13.07 0.71 19.37
N ASP A 242 -12.15 0.10 20.11
CA ASP A 242 -11.68 0.59 21.40
C ASP A 242 -10.87 1.88 21.24
N ILE A 243 -9.97 1.91 20.24
CA ILE A 243 -9.16 3.10 19.93
C ILE A 243 -10.06 4.27 19.53
N ALA A 244 -11.08 4.05 18.69
CA ALA A 244 -12.04 5.07 18.29
C ALA A 244 -12.85 5.59 19.49
N ALA A 245 -13.19 4.74 20.45
CA ALA A 245 -13.83 5.16 21.68
C ALA A 245 -12.93 6.07 22.53
N ILE A 246 -11.66 5.73 22.64
CA ILE A 246 -10.65 6.51 23.40
C ILE A 246 -10.42 7.88 22.72
N THR A 247 -10.14 7.89 21.43
CA THR A 247 -9.85 9.12 20.67
C THR A 247 -11.03 10.09 20.67
N ARG A 248 -12.27 9.57 20.53
CA ARG A 248 -13.47 10.39 20.61
C ARG A 248 -13.66 11.06 21.98
N ARG A 249 -13.45 10.33 23.08
CA ARG A 249 -13.55 10.92 24.43
C ARG A 249 -12.55 12.05 24.68
N ARG A 250 -11.39 12.00 23.98
CA ARG A 250 -10.29 12.96 24.12
C ARG A 250 -10.28 14.05 23.06
N GLY A 251 -11.25 14.06 22.13
CA GLY A 251 -11.28 15.01 21.01
C GLY A 251 -10.07 14.88 20.07
N ALA A 252 -9.37 13.74 20.07
CA ALA A 252 -8.23 13.47 19.21
C ALA A 252 -8.69 13.02 17.81
N TRP A 253 -7.87 13.28 16.79
CA TRP A 253 -8.06 12.76 15.45
C TRP A 253 -7.57 11.31 15.36
N LEU A 254 -8.38 10.41 14.80
CA LEU A 254 -7.99 9.04 14.52
C LEU A 254 -7.70 8.87 13.03
N HIS A 255 -6.44 8.55 12.71
CA HIS A 255 -6.02 8.12 11.39
C HIS A 255 -5.78 6.62 11.35
N VAL A 256 -6.24 5.93 10.29
CA VAL A 256 -6.03 4.49 10.08
C VAL A 256 -5.15 4.27 8.86
N ASP A 257 -3.90 3.83 9.09
CA ASP A 257 -3.06 3.25 8.03
C ASP A 257 -3.56 1.83 7.73
N GLY A 258 -4.31 1.72 6.66
CA GLY A 258 -4.85 0.46 6.15
C GLY A 258 -4.24 0.07 4.80
N ALA A 259 -2.93 0.26 4.62
CA ALA A 259 -2.22 0.13 3.34
C ALA A 259 -2.63 -1.09 2.51
N PHE A 260 -2.95 -2.20 3.17
CA PHE A 260 -3.56 -3.38 2.52
C PHE A 260 -4.72 -3.96 3.34
N GLY A 261 -4.69 -3.86 4.66
CA GLY A 261 -5.68 -4.50 5.51
C GLY A 261 -7.05 -3.83 5.50
N LEU A 262 -7.16 -2.54 5.12
CA LEU A 262 -8.45 -1.87 4.98
C LEU A 262 -9.38 -2.63 4.01
N TRP A 263 -8.82 -3.32 3.02
CA TRP A 263 -9.58 -4.16 2.08
C TRP A 263 -10.34 -5.30 2.76
N ALA A 264 -9.95 -5.74 3.98
CA ALA A 264 -10.69 -6.75 4.74
C ALA A 264 -12.15 -6.35 5.00
N SER A 265 -12.47 -5.07 5.02
CA SER A 265 -13.84 -4.55 5.11
C SER A 265 -14.74 -5.04 3.95
N ALA A 266 -14.17 -5.30 2.79
CA ALA A 266 -14.90 -5.76 1.60
C ALA A 266 -15.23 -7.26 1.59
N SER A 267 -14.82 -8.03 2.60
CA SER A 267 -15.12 -9.47 2.73
C SER A 267 -15.99 -9.73 3.94
N ALA A 268 -17.06 -10.51 3.75
CA ALA A 268 -17.96 -10.95 4.83
C ALA A 268 -17.20 -11.79 5.89
N ALA A 269 -16.22 -12.57 5.46
CA ALA A 269 -15.39 -13.39 6.36
C ALA A 269 -14.36 -12.58 7.15
N LEU A 270 -13.85 -11.44 6.62
CA LEU A 270 -12.74 -10.71 7.16
C LEU A 270 -13.13 -9.40 7.87
N ARG A 271 -14.30 -8.81 7.56
CA ARG A 271 -14.74 -7.49 8.07
C ARG A 271 -14.80 -7.38 9.58
N HIS A 272 -14.85 -8.49 10.30
CA HIS A 272 -14.81 -8.47 11.76
C HIS A 272 -13.49 -7.90 12.30
N HIS A 273 -12.40 -7.96 11.53
CA HIS A 273 -11.10 -7.36 11.86
C HIS A 273 -11.11 -5.82 11.77
N THR A 274 -12.00 -5.24 10.96
CA THR A 274 -12.10 -3.79 10.75
C THR A 274 -13.25 -3.15 11.53
N ARG A 275 -13.78 -3.83 12.58
CA ARG A 275 -14.83 -3.27 13.43
C ARG A 275 -14.40 -1.92 14.00
N GLY A 276 -15.26 -0.90 13.87
CA GLY A 276 -15.00 0.46 14.32
C GLY A 276 -14.18 1.32 13.34
N VAL A 277 -13.78 0.78 12.19
CA VAL A 277 -13.02 1.53 11.18
C VAL A 277 -13.78 2.74 10.67
N ASP A 278 -15.10 2.65 10.53
CA ASP A 278 -16.02 3.72 10.11
C ASP A 278 -16.07 4.92 11.07
N ARG A 279 -15.51 4.75 12.27
CA ARG A 279 -15.49 5.79 13.33
C ARG A 279 -14.21 6.62 13.32
N ALA A 280 -13.24 6.33 12.47
CA ALA A 280 -12.02 7.11 12.32
C ALA A 280 -12.29 8.40 11.51
N ASP A 281 -11.33 9.33 11.56
CA ASP A 281 -11.42 10.62 10.88
C ASP A 281 -10.74 10.59 9.51
N SER A 282 -9.77 9.66 9.29
CA SER A 282 -9.10 9.48 8.00
C SER A 282 -8.52 8.09 7.82
N TRP A 283 -8.37 7.69 6.55
CA TRP A 283 -7.87 6.36 6.15
C TRP A 283 -6.94 6.46 4.95
N ALA A 284 -5.96 5.58 4.91
CA ALA A 284 -5.06 5.40 3.79
C ALA A 284 -5.03 3.93 3.35
N THR A 285 -5.03 3.66 2.03
CA THR A 285 -4.84 2.31 1.49
C THR A 285 -4.18 2.34 0.12
N ASP A 286 -3.66 1.19 -0.33
CA ASP A 286 -3.09 1.02 -1.66
C ASP A 286 -4.01 0.19 -2.57
N ALA A 287 -4.33 0.73 -3.73
CA ALA A 287 -4.96 -0.05 -4.80
C ALA A 287 -3.93 -0.93 -5.52
N HIS A 288 -2.67 -0.52 -5.61
CA HIS A 288 -1.59 -1.29 -6.21
C HIS A 288 -1.10 -2.47 -5.35
N LYS A 289 -1.62 -2.61 -4.11
CA LYS A 289 -1.40 -3.81 -3.29
C LYS A 289 -2.50 -4.84 -3.56
N TRP A 290 -3.48 -4.91 -2.72
CA TRP A 290 -4.44 -6.02 -2.73
C TRP A 290 -5.57 -5.89 -3.75
N LEU A 291 -5.89 -4.68 -4.26
CA LEU A 291 -6.80 -4.53 -5.41
C LEU A 291 -6.15 -4.90 -6.74
N ASN A 292 -4.84 -5.13 -6.77
CA ASN A 292 -4.09 -5.52 -7.96
C ASN A 292 -4.21 -4.54 -9.15
N VAL A 293 -4.20 -3.25 -8.85
CA VAL A 293 -4.07 -2.19 -9.85
C VAL A 293 -2.57 -1.98 -10.15
N PRO A 294 -2.16 -1.69 -11.38
CA PRO A 294 -0.76 -1.35 -11.67
C PRO A 294 -0.22 -0.18 -10.84
N TYR A 295 1.08 -0.18 -10.54
CA TYR A 295 1.78 0.95 -9.96
C TYR A 295 1.70 2.18 -10.89
N ASP A 296 1.49 3.39 -10.34
CA ASP A 296 1.32 3.68 -8.92
C ASP A 296 -0.15 4.03 -8.60
N SER A 297 -0.70 3.58 -7.48
CA SER A 297 -2.11 3.81 -7.12
C SER A 297 -2.34 3.65 -5.62
N GLY A 298 -2.57 4.76 -4.92
CA GLY A 298 -2.98 4.83 -3.52
C GLY A 298 -4.27 5.63 -3.38
N LEU A 299 -4.94 5.45 -2.25
CA LEU A 299 -6.24 6.05 -1.94
C LEU A 299 -6.19 6.65 -0.54
N VAL A 300 -6.64 7.89 -0.43
CA VAL A 300 -6.85 8.57 0.86
C VAL A 300 -8.33 8.89 1.02
N PHE A 301 -8.84 8.71 2.24
CA PHE A 301 -10.20 9.07 2.61
C PHE A 301 -10.16 9.95 3.86
N VAL A 302 -11.01 10.97 3.92
CA VAL A 302 -11.11 11.87 5.07
C VAL A 302 -12.59 12.14 5.38
N ALA A 303 -13.00 11.87 6.62
CA ALA A 303 -14.39 11.99 7.06
C ALA A 303 -14.90 13.45 7.00
N ASN A 304 -14.00 14.41 7.21
CA ASN A 304 -14.31 15.85 7.08
C ASN A 304 -13.75 16.40 5.75
N PRO A 305 -14.57 16.52 4.69
CA PRO A 305 -14.11 17.03 3.40
C PRO A 305 -13.56 18.47 3.45
N ALA A 306 -14.07 19.30 4.39
CA ALA A 306 -13.59 20.67 4.53
C ALA A 306 -12.13 20.71 5.02
N ALA A 307 -11.78 19.86 6.00
CA ALA A 307 -10.41 19.75 6.48
C ALA A 307 -9.47 19.16 5.40
N HIS A 308 -9.94 18.18 4.62
CA HIS A 308 -9.17 17.62 3.52
C HIS A 308 -8.86 18.68 2.46
N ARG A 309 -9.89 19.40 2.03
CA ARG A 309 -9.77 20.45 1.03
C ARG A 309 -8.89 21.60 1.51
N ALA A 310 -9.07 22.08 2.75
CA ALA A 310 -8.26 23.15 3.29
C ALA A 310 -6.76 22.82 3.30
N ALA A 311 -6.40 21.55 3.59
CA ALA A 311 -5.03 21.12 3.63
C ALA A 311 -4.39 20.91 2.23
N MET A 312 -5.20 20.72 1.15
CA MET A 312 -4.69 20.35 -0.18
C MET A 312 -4.95 21.40 -1.25
N SER A 313 -6.03 22.18 -1.14
CA SER A 313 -6.44 23.12 -2.18
C SER A 313 -5.41 24.23 -2.37
N LEU A 314 -5.01 24.44 -3.61
CA LEU A 314 -4.21 25.60 -3.99
C LEU A 314 -5.16 26.79 -4.18
N SER A 315 -5.13 27.75 -3.27
CA SER A 315 -5.89 28.99 -3.42
C SER A 315 -5.24 29.86 -4.49
N ALA A 316 -5.85 29.96 -5.65
CA ALA A 316 -5.50 30.93 -6.65
C ALA A 316 -6.73 31.80 -6.94
N GLU A 317 -6.53 33.12 -7.08
CA GLU A 317 -7.61 34.08 -7.27
C GLU A 317 -8.49 33.81 -8.50
N TYR A 318 -7.95 33.13 -9.53
CA TYR A 318 -8.70 32.73 -10.71
C TYR A 318 -9.57 31.49 -10.55
N LEU A 319 -9.48 30.77 -9.41
CA LEU A 319 -10.29 29.60 -9.09
C LEU A 319 -11.56 30.02 -8.31
N ILE A 320 -12.41 30.83 -8.92
CA ILE A 320 -13.72 31.17 -8.36
C ILE A 320 -14.63 29.94 -8.45
N ARG A 321 -15.18 29.50 -7.33
CA ARG A 321 -16.06 28.33 -7.25
C ARG A 321 -17.45 28.73 -6.80
N THR A 322 -18.45 28.14 -7.45
CA THR A 322 -19.85 28.28 -7.10
C THR A 322 -20.41 26.99 -6.50
N PRO A 323 -21.43 27.06 -5.64
CA PRO A 323 -22.16 25.87 -5.22
C PRO A 323 -22.70 25.10 -6.42
N ASN A 324 -22.52 23.80 -6.50
CA ASN A 324 -22.85 22.87 -7.58
C ASN A 324 -21.83 22.75 -8.72
N GLU A 325 -20.62 23.27 -8.56
CA GLU A 325 -19.54 22.98 -9.52
C GLU A 325 -19.07 21.53 -9.42
N PRO A 326 -18.60 20.97 -10.55
CA PRO A 326 -18.01 19.64 -10.59
C PRO A 326 -16.83 19.51 -9.61
N ARG A 327 -16.59 18.30 -9.15
CA ARG A 327 -15.42 17.99 -8.34
C ARG A 327 -14.13 18.34 -9.09
N GLU A 328 -13.25 19.09 -8.43
CA GLU A 328 -11.88 19.35 -8.89
C GLU A 328 -10.92 18.36 -8.26
N PRO A 329 -10.35 17.42 -9.02
CA PRO A 329 -9.50 16.38 -8.46
C PRO A 329 -8.29 16.90 -7.66
N MET A 330 -7.71 18.03 -8.04
CA MET A 330 -6.53 18.60 -7.37
C MET A 330 -6.81 19.12 -5.95
N ASP A 331 -8.07 19.32 -5.57
CA ASP A 331 -8.41 19.74 -4.22
C ASP A 331 -8.23 18.65 -3.15
N TRP A 332 -7.97 17.43 -3.59
CA TRP A 332 -7.95 16.24 -2.74
C TRP A 332 -6.61 15.51 -2.73
N THR A 333 -5.59 16.12 -3.36
CA THR A 333 -4.27 15.53 -3.52
C THR A 333 -3.18 16.60 -3.43
N PRO A 334 -1.95 16.25 -3.01
CA PRO A 334 -0.85 17.22 -2.93
C PRO A 334 -0.37 17.71 -4.31
N GLU A 335 -0.63 16.92 -5.37
CA GLU A 335 -0.21 17.27 -6.73
C GLU A 335 -1.36 17.89 -7.52
N ALA A 336 -1.13 19.02 -8.17
CA ALA A 336 -2.09 19.65 -9.08
C ALA A 336 -2.11 18.92 -10.44
N SER A 337 -1.00 18.93 -11.16
CA SER A 337 -0.87 18.26 -12.46
C SER A 337 -0.44 16.81 -12.24
N ARG A 338 -1.36 15.88 -12.43
CA ARG A 338 -1.10 14.46 -12.15
C ARG A 338 -1.80 13.51 -13.12
N ARG A 339 -1.26 12.30 -13.21
CA ARG A 339 -1.85 11.20 -13.99
C ARG A 339 -3.25 10.85 -13.48
N ALA A 340 -4.15 10.54 -14.40
CA ALA A 340 -5.53 10.11 -14.09
C ALA A 340 -5.58 8.64 -13.61
N ARG A 341 -5.09 8.39 -12.40
CA ARG A 341 -5.01 7.06 -11.75
C ARG A 341 -6.37 6.41 -11.54
N GLY A 342 -7.43 7.22 -11.50
CA GLY A 342 -8.80 6.75 -11.31
C GLY A 342 -9.29 5.77 -12.37
N PHE A 343 -8.83 5.87 -13.63
CA PHE A 343 -9.25 4.98 -14.71
C PHE A 343 -8.89 3.51 -14.44
N ALA A 344 -7.67 3.24 -13.98
CA ALA A 344 -7.24 1.85 -13.66
C ALA A 344 -8.00 1.29 -12.46
N VAL A 345 -8.26 2.09 -11.43
CA VAL A 345 -9.07 1.71 -10.26
C VAL A 345 -10.52 1.43 -10.67
N TYR A 346 -11.12 2.32 -11.46
CA TYR A 346 -12.46 2.13 -12.00
C TYR A 346 -12.58 0.82 -12.78
N ALA A 347 -11.63 0.54 -13.68
CA ALA A 347 -11.63 -0.68 -14.49
C ALA A 347 -11.48 -1.94 -13.64
N ALA A 348 -10.62 -1.92 -12.61
CA ALA A 348 -10.48 -3.02 -11.65
C ALA A 348 -11.79 -3.30 -10.93
N LEU A 349 -12.41 -2.27 -10.35
CA LEU A 349 -13.67 -2.40 -9.62
C LEU A 349 -14.82 -2.87 -10.51
N ARG A 350 -14.92 -2.34 -11.73
CA ARG A 350 -15.94 -2.77 -12.72
C ARG A 350 -15.76 -4.20 -13.18
N SER A 351 -14.51 -4.62 -13.36
CA SER A 351 -14.18 -5.98 -13.81
C SER A 351 -14.45 -7.03 -12.72
N LEU A 352 -14.08 -6.73 -11.49
CA LEU A 352 -14.26 -7.65 -10.35
C LEU A 352 -15.71 -7.61 -9.84
N GLY A 353 -16.31 -6.45 -9.77
CA GLY A 353 -17.51 -6.24 -8.98
C GLY A 353 -17.26 -6.54 -7.49
N ARG A 354 -18.26 -6.36 -6.65
CA ARG A 354 -18.15 -6.61 -5.21
C ARG A 354 -17.74 -8.06 -4.91
N ARG A 355 -18.38 -9.04 -5.55
CA ARG A 355 -18.09 -10.47 -5.35
C ARG A 355 -16.66 -10.83 -5.77
N GLY A 356 -16.19 -10.32 -6.91
CA GLY A 356 -14.83 -10.61 -7.35
C GLY A 356 -13.74 -9.99 -6.44
N VAL A 357 -14.01 -8.84 -5.82
CA VAL A 357 -13.12 -8.29 -4.77
C VAL A 357 -13.12 -9.22 -3.56
N GLU A 358 -14.28 -9.59 -3.03
CA GLU A 358 -14.41 -10.53 -1.90
C GLU A 358 -13.71 -11.87 -2.19
N ASP A 359 -13.96 -12.48 -3.35
CA ASP A 359 -13.32 -13.74 -3.76
C ASP A 359 -11.78 -13.63 -3.82
N LEU A 360 -11.26 -12.51 -4.32
CA LEU A 360 -9.82 -12.25 -4.36
C LEU A 360 -9.21 -12.20 -2.95
N LEU A 361 -9.84 -11.47 -2.03
CA LEU A 361 -9.38 -11.31 -0.65
C LEU A 361 -9.41 -12.65 0.09
N ASP A 362 -10.54 -13.35 0.04
CA ASP A 362 -10.74 -14.63 0.71
C ASP A 362 -9.79 -15.69 0.19
N ARG A 363 -9.58 -15.74 -1.13
CA ARG A 363 -8.62 -16.66 -1.74
C ARG A 363 -7.19 -16.39 -1.29
N CYS A 364 -6.74 -15.14 -1.27
CA CYS A 364 -5.40 -14.79 -0.77
C CYS A 364 -5.21 -15.22 0.69
N CYS A 365 -6.22 -15.03 1.55
CA CYS A 365 -6.17 -15.47 2.93
C CYS A 365 -6.18 -16.99 3.07
N ARG A 366 -6.95 -17.72 2.26
CA ARG A 366 -6.90 -19.19 2.24
C ARG A 366 -5.53 -19.70 1.81
N LEU A 367 -4.94 -19.10 0.78
CA LEU A 367 -3.61 -19.45 0.30
C LEU A 367 -2.52 -19.13 1.32
N ALA A 368 -2.63 -18.05 2.07
CA ALA A 368 -1.70 -17.74 3.18
C ALA A 368 -1.80 -18.79 4.29
N ARG A 369 -3.01 -19.21 4.67
CA ARG A 369 -3.20 -20.30 5.65
C ARG A 369 -2.61 -21.62 5.12
N ARG A 370 -2.88 -21.98 3.85
CA ARG A 370 -2.27 -23.16 3.21
C ARG A 370 -0.74 -23.10 3.28
N PHE A 371 -0.17 -21.92 3.00
CA PHE A 371 1.27 -21.71 3.10
C PHE A 371 1.80 -22.00 4.50
N ALA A 372 1.16 -21.42 5.51
CA ALA A 372 1.51 -21.65 6.91
C ALA A 372 1.38 -23.13 7.32
N ASP A 373 0.31 -23.82 6.90
CA ASP A 373 0.08 -25.23 7.22
C ASP A 373 1.12 -26.14 6.59
N ARG A 374 1.50 -25.88 5.34
CA ARG A 374 2.58 -26.60 4.67
C ARG A 374 3.94 -26.40 5.37
N LEU A 375 4.23 -25.20 5.80
CA LEU A 375 5.48 -24.88 6.49
C LEU A 375 5.53 -25.43 7.91
N ARG A 376 4.41 -25.41 8.67
CA ARG A 376 4.32 -25.98 10.01
C ARG A 376 4.54 -27.50 10.07
N ALA A 377 4.31 -28.21 8.95
CA ALA A 377 4.55 -29.64 8.86
C ALA A 377 6.05 -30.01 8.96
N ASP A 378 6.95 -29.04 8.78
CA ASP A 378 8.40 -29.22 8.90
C ASP A 378 8.90 -28.73 10.25
N SER A 379 9.64 -29.58 11.00
CA SER A 379 10.14 -29.26 12.34
C SER A 379 11.26 -28.20 12.34
N GLY A 380 11.90 -27.97 11.19
CA GLY A 380 12.93 -26.95 11.00
C GLY A 380 12.40 -25.54 10.75
N ILE A 381 11.07 -25.36 10.82
CA ILE A 381 10.41 -24.07 10.55
C ILE A 381 9.46 -23.70 11.67
N GLU A 382 9.44 -22.42 12.02
CA GLU A 382 8.52 -21.81 12.96
C GLU A 382 7.71 -20.71 12.28
N ILE A 383 6.39 -20.67 12.54
CA ILE A 383 5.48 -19.59 12.15
C ILE A 383 5.30 -18.67 13.36
N LEU A 384 5.68 -17.40 13.23
CA LEU A 384 5.75 -16.45 14.33
C LEU A 384 4.46 -15.65 14.56
N ASN A 385 3.51 -15.71 13.60
CA ASN A 385 2.27 -14.95 13.71
C ASN A 385 1.01 -15.81 13.67
N ASP A 386 -0.07 -15.25 14.21
CA ASP A 386 -1.44 -15.70 13.93
C ASP A 386 -1.78 -15.31 12.48
N VAL A 387 -1.97 -16.29 11.60
CA VAL A 387 -2.24 -16.03 10.18
C VAL A 387 -3.70 -15.60 10.01
N VAL A 388 -4.00 -14.39 10.46
CA VAL A 388 -5.36 -13.81 10.45
C VAL A 388 -5.75 -13.24 9.09
N LEU A 389 -4.74 -12.88 8.27
CA LEU A 389 -4.91 -12.25 6.98
C LEU A 389 -4.05 -12.96 5.92
N ASN A 390 -3.40 -12.22 5.05
CA ASN A 390 -2.58 -12.72 3.94
C ASN A 390 -1.07 -12.69 4.21
N GLN A 391 -0.65 -12.49 5.47
CA GLN A 391 0.75 -12.46 5.89
C GLN A 391 1.14 -13.74 6.64
N VAL A 392 2.31 -14.32 6.29
CA VAL A 392 2.92 -15.42 7.03
C VAL A 392 4.34 -15.01 7.40
N LEU A 393 4.64 -15.02 8.69
CA LEU A 393 5.95 -14.67 9.24
C LEU A 393 6.67 -15.95 9.65
N VAL A 394 7.81 -16.21 9.03
CA VAL A 394 8.50 -17.51 9.06
C VAL A 394 9.92 -17.35 9.60
N ARG A 395 10.35 -18.28 10.44
CA ARG A 395 11.73 -18.37 10.93
C ARG A 395 12.25 -19.78 10.75
N ALA A 396 13.54 -19.91 10.39
CA ALA A 396 14.22 -21.20 10.44
C ALA A 396 14.47 -21.58 11.93
N LYS A 397 14.28 -22.87 12.24
CA LYS A 397 14.45 -23.43 13.57
C LYS A 397 15.49 -24.58 13.50
N PRO A 398 16.79 -24.25 13.42
CA PRO A 398 17.83 -25.28 13.36
C PRO A 398 17.86 -26.11 14.65
N ALA A 399 18.29 -27.36 14.56
CA ALA A 399 18.44 -28.26 15.72
C ALA A 399 19.49 -27.74 16.70
N SER A 400 20.49 -26.99 16.21
CA SER A 400 21.54 -26.34 17.00
C SER A 400 22.02 -25.08 16.29
N GLY A 401 22.64 -24.14 17.02
CA GLY A 401 23.22 -22.93 16.46
C GLY A 401 22.31 -21.70 16.47
N ASP A 402 22.68 -20.70 15.63
CA ASP A 402 22.03 -19.38 15.57
C ASP A 402 20.86 -19.41 14.58
N ALA A 403 19.64 -19.33 15.10
CA ALA A 403 18.42 -19.31 14.29
C ALA A 403 18.29 -18.05 13.40
N ASP A 404 18.88 -16.91 13.79
CA ASP A 404 18.91 -15.71 12.96
C ASP A 404 19.83 -15.90 11.75
N ALA A 405 21.03 -16.47 11.96
CA ALA A 405 21.95 -16.81 10.87
C ALA A 405 21.34 -17.86 9.93
N ALA A 406 20.69 -18.89 10.47
CA ALA A 406 19.99 -19.92 9.70
C ALA A 406 18.85 -19.29 8.87
N THR A 407 18.06 -18.39 9.44
CA THR A 407 16.98 -17.70 8.72
C THR A 407 17.51 -16.85 7.56
N ARG A 408 18.59 -16.09 7.77
CA ARG A 408 19.23 -15.30 6.69
C ARG A 408 19.79 -16.19 5.57
N ALA A 409 20.42 -17.30 5.92
CA ALA A 409 20.97 -18.24 4.95
C ALA A 409 19.87 -18.94 4.15
N ALA A 410 18.77 -19.37 4.81
CA ALA A 410 17.61 -19.95 4.15
C ALA A 410 16.98 -18.94 3.17
N LEU A 411 16.78 -17.68 3.57
CA LEU A 411 16.26 -16.63 2.71
C LEU A 411 17.12 -16.42 1.47
N ALA A 412 18.44 -16.28 1.66
CA ALA A 412 19.37 -16.09 0.55
C ALA A 412 19.31 -17.25 -0.46
N ARG A 413 19.15 -18.49 0.04
CA ARG A 413 19.02 -19.67 -0.80
C ARG A 413 17.69 -19.67 -1.59
N VAL A 414 16.55 -19.39 -0.95
CA VAL A 414 15.25 -19.27 -1.64
C VAL A 414 15.33 -18.26 -2.77
N GLN A 415 15.91 -17.09 -2.50
CA GLN A 415 16.09 -16.04 -3.50
C GLN A 415 17.01 -16.48 -4.65
N ALA A 416 18.08 -17.23 -4.34
CA ALA A 416 19.01 -17.77 -5.35
C ALA A 416 18.38 -18.86 -6.22
N GLU A 417 17.47 -19.69 -5.68
CA GLU A 417 16.72 -20.70 -6.44
C GLU A 417 15.73 -20.10 -7.44
N ARG A 418 15.29 -18.86 -7.23
CA ARG A 418 14.37 -18.11 -8.11
C ARG A 418 13.02 -18.79 -8.39
N ILE A 419 12.65 -19.80 -7.61
CA ILE A 419 11.34 -20.49 -7.70
C ILE A 419 10.24 -19.56 -7.22
N CYS A 420 10.47 -18.92 -6.06
CA CYS A 420 9.64 -17.86 -5.49
C CYS A 420 10.53 -16.73 -4.97
N TRP A 421 9.92 -15.64 -4.54
CA TRP A 421 10.63 -14.56 -3.89
C TRP A 421 9.86 -14.06 -2.68
N LEU A 422 10.55 -13.86 -1.56
CA LEU A 422 10.06 -13.29 -0.32
C LEU A 422 11.14 -12.39 0.30
N GLY A 423 10.74 -11.49 1.19
CA GLY A 423 11.64 -10.55 1.84
C GLY A 423 12.02 -10.98 3.25
N GLY A 424 13.18 -10.51 3.72
CA GLY A 424 13.56 -10.56 5.13
C GLY A 424 12.92 -9.41 5.93
N THR A 425 12.79 -9.62 7.23
CA THR A 425 12.36 -8.61 8.19
C THR A 425 12.99 -8.90 9.56
N ARG A 426 12.95 -7.92 10.45
CA ARG A 426 13.28 -8.13 11.86
C ARG A 426 12.02 -7.96 12.70
N TRP A 427 11.67 -8.96 13.50
CA TRP A 427 10.49 -9.00 14.34
C TRP A 427 10.87 -9.28 15.78
N HIS A 428 10.59 -8.35 16.69
CA HIS A 428 10.94 -8.45 18.12
C HIS A 428 12.40 -8.89 18.35
N GLY A 429 13.32 -8.32 17.58
CA GLY A 429 14.74 -8.65 17.69
C GLY A 429 15.18 -9.92 16.97
N MET A 430 14.29 -10.69 16.37
CA MET A 430 14.56 -11.93 15.61
C MET A 430 14.54 -11.67 14.11
N ASP A 431 15.45 -12.27 13.36
CA ASP A 431 15.39 -12.29 11.90
C ASP A 431 14.29 -13.26 11.45
N ALA A 432 13.48 -12.82 10.49
CA ALA A 432 12.37 -13.59 9.94
C ALA A 432 12.21 -13.38 8.43
N MET A 433 11.57 -14.32 7.76
CA MET A 433 11.13 -14.25 6.37
C MET A 433 9.66 -13.87 6.34
N ARG A 434 9.27 -12.96 5.46
CA ARG A 434 7.89 -12.50 5.34
C ARG A 434 7.31 -12.88 3.99
N ILE A 435 6.17 -13.57 4.04
CA ILE A 435 5.39 -14.00 2.89
C ILE A 435 4.11 -13.20 2.85
N SER A 436 3.85 -12.50 1.75
CA SER A 436 2.64 -11.71 1.52
C SER A 436 1.88 -12.27 0.31
N VAL A 437 0.74 -12.93 0.54
CA VAL A 437 -0.06 -13.51 -0.55
C VAL A 437 -1.09 -12.48 -1.00
N SER A 438 -0.80 -11.77 -2.08
CA SER A 438 -1.61 -10.63 -2.53
C SER A 438 -1.98 -10.68 -4.02
N ASN A 439 -1.41 -11.61 -4.79
CA ASN A 439 -1.57 -11.63 -6.24
C ASN A 439 -2.83 -12.40 -6.66
N TRP A 440 -3.60 -11.81 -7.58
CA TRP A 440 -4.82 -12.39 -8.12
C TRP A 440 -4.61 -13.71 -8.87
N SER A 441 -3.41 -13.96 -9.39
CA SER A 441 -3.10 -15.15 -10.19
C SER A 441 -2.43 -16.29 -9.39
N THR A 442 -2.11 -16.09 -8.10
CA THR A 442 -1.53 -17.13 -7.25
C THR A 442 -2.49 -18.31 -7.07
N THR A 443 -1.99 -19.53 -7.28
CA THR A 443 -2.70 -20.79 -7.15
C THR A 443 -2.22 -21.60 -5.94
N GLU A 444 -2.92 -22.69 -5.61
CA GLU A 444 -2.48 -23.65 -4.59
C GLU A 444 -1.17 -24.32 -4.97
N GLU A 445 -0.99 -24.65 -6.25
CA GLU A 445 0.25 -25.24 -6.77
C GLU A 445 1.46 -24.28 -6.62
N ASP A 446 1.24 -22.97 -6.87
CA ASP A 446 2.28 -21.96 -6.66
C ASP A 446 2.69 -21.88 -5.18
N VAL A 447 1.72 -21.97 -4.27
CA VAL A 447 1.97 -22.00 -2.82
C VAL A 447 2.75 -23.26 -2.43
N ASP A 448 2.31 -24.44 -2.86
CA ASP A 448 2.94 -25.71 -2.52
C ASP A 448 4.38 -25.77 -3.02
N ARG A 449 4.60 -25.41 -4.27
CA ARG A 449 5.94 -25.33 -4.87
C ARG A 449 6.88 -24.36 -4.14
N SER A 450 6.32 -23.25 -3.70
CA SER A 450 7.08 -22.22 -2.97
C SER A 450 7.39 -22.67 -1.53
N ALA A 451 6.44 -23.32 -0.85
CA ALA A 451 6.64 -23.89 0.47
C ALA A 451 7.73 -24.97 0.45
N GLU A 452 7.72 -25.85 -0.55
CA GLU A 452 8.77 -26.87 -0.75
C GLU A 452 10.16 -26.26 -0.95
N SER A 453 10.27 -25.13 -1.69
CA SER A 453 11.55 -24.42 -1.84
C SER A 453 12.04 -23.87 -0.50
N ILE A 454 11.15 -23.30 0.33
CA ILE A 454 11.50 -22.77 1.64
C ILE A 454 11.91 -23.91 2.59
N ILE A 455 11.19 -25.01 2.63
CA ILE A 455 11.51 -26.19 3.44
C ILE A 455 12.89 -26.75 3.08
N ARG A 456 13.15 -26.95 1.79
CA ARG A 456 14.48 -27.37 1.34
C ARG A 456 15.57 -26.39 1.76
N ALA A 457 15.34 -25.09 1.62
CA ALA A 457 16.32 -24.08 2.00
C ALA A 457 16.61 -24.11 3.52
N ALA A 458 15.58 -24.30 4.35
CA ALA A 458 15.72 -24.41 5.80
C ALA A 458 16.47 -25.67 6.22
N SER A 459 16.23 -26.83 5.58
CA SER A 459 16.92 -28.08 5.92
C SER A 459 18.42 -28.12 5.59
N PHE A 460 18.91 -27.24 4.73
CA PHE A 460 20.35 -27.11 4.46
C PHE A 460 21.12 -26.31 5.53
N VAL A 461 20.43 -25.63 6.42
CA VAL A 461 21.02 -24.77 7.46
C VAL A 461 20.70 -25.26 8.87
N SER A 462 20.09 -26.46 8.95
CA SER A 462 19.72 -27.16 10.19
C SER A 462 20.86 -27.95 10.80
#